data_621a3bbb54081fb247043c37189872ac
#
_entry.id   621a3bbb54081fb247043c37189872ac
#
_cell.length_a   1.000
_cell.length_b   1.000
_cell.length_c   1.000
_cell.angle_alpha   90.00
_cell.angle_beta   90.00
_cell.angle_gamma   90.00
#
_symmetry.space_group_name_H-M   'P 1'
#
loop_
_entity.id
_entity.type
_entity.pdbx_description
1 polymer ?
#
loop_
_entity_poly.entity_id
_entity_poly.type
_entity_poly.pdbx_seq_one_letter_code
_entity_poly.pdbx_strand_id
1 'polypeptide(L)'
;MSRLVSLLRRRGVVLPSFEIYGGVSGLVDYGPVGARIKRRVIDAWIEHWGSITNVVEVDSPTITPEPVLIASGHVGEFNDKMSECRSCGGAFRSDHLVAEFHEAPDTLGSSELDELIERKVVRCPSCDSFDWKKAMPMNLMFQTSIGAMGGSRVAFLRPETAQGMFMLFPALYRHFRQKLPFGAMQTGKGYRNEISPRQGMIRLREFNMAELEYFIDPDDPPIDDLSKWPDRVCMIPDPDGPRPGEIEISFEEALESGIVKHPTVAWFLAMTMDFLEFVGIDRTKVRFRQHAGSEMAHYASDCWDCEI
;
A
#
# COMPACT_ATOMS: atom_id res chain seq x y z
N MET A 1 -17.15 -4.83 -11.48
CA MET A 1 -16.73 -5.43 -10.18
C MET A 1 -17.59 -6.64 -9.78
N SER A 2 -18.92 -6.56 -9.69
CA SER A 2 -19.78 -7.67 -9.23
C SER A 2 -19.71 -8.96 -10.05
N ARG A 3 -19.61 -8.86 -11.39
CA ARG A 3 -19.47 -10.02 -12.29
C ARG A 3 -18.18 -10.79 -12.06
N LEU A 4 -17.04 -10.08 -11.89
CA LEU A 4 -15.73 -10.70 -11.63
C LEU A 4 -15.72 -11.42 -10.27
N VAL A 5 -16.16 -10.75 -9.21
CA VAL A 5 -16.24 -11.35 -7.86
C VAL A 5 -17.12 -12.61 -7.87
N SER A 6 -18.28 -12.57 -8.53
CA SER A 6 -19.15 -13.75 -8.68
C SER A 6 -18.48 -14.89 -9.47
N LEU A 7 -17.72 -14.56 -10.51
CA LEU A 7 -16.97 -15.58 -11.28
C LEU A 7 -15.88 -16.22 -10.44
N LEU A 8 -15.07 -15.42 -9.73
CA LEU A 8 -13.98 -15.90 -8.88
C LEU A 8 -14.50 -16.83 -7.78
N ARG A 9 -15.63 -16.46 -7.14
CA ARG A 9 -16.28 -17.30 -6.12
C ARG A 9 -16.79 -18.62 -6.72
N ARG A 10 -17.54 -18.58 -7.82
CA ARG A 10 -18.08 -19.78 -8.47
C ARG A 10 -16.99 -20.75 -8.99
N ARG A 11 -15.84 -20.23 -9.36
CA ARG A 11 -14.69 -21.02 -9.82
C ARG A 11 -13.74 -21.44 -8.70
N GLY A 12 -14.09 -21.13 -7.43
CA GLY A 12 -13.23 -21.47 -6.29
C GLY A 12 -11.85 -20.83 -6.36
N VAL A 13 -11.75 -19.64 -6.96
CA VAL A 13 -10.49 -18.89 -7.03
C VAL A 13 -10.30 -18.12 -5.74
N VAL A 14 -11.34 -17.37 -5.32
CA VAL A 14 -11.38 -16.61 -4.07
C VAL A 14 -12.73 -16.87 -3.39
N LEU A 15 -12.70 -17.18 -2.11
CA LEU A 15 -13.85 -17.53 -1.30
C LEU A 15 -13.89 -16.65 -0.06
N PRO A 16 -15.08 -16.31 0.48
CA PRO A 16 -15.20 -15.69 1.78
C PRO A 16 -14.67 -16.64 2.87
N SER A 17 -13.79 -16.15 3.75
CA SER A 17 -13.32 -16.95 4.89
C SER A 17 -14.39 -17.09 5.96
N PHE A 18 -14.37 -18.23 6.66
CA PHE A 18 -15.24 -18.50 7.82
C PHE A 18 -16.75 -18.44 7.52
N GLU A 19 -17.18 -18.75 6.30
CA GLU A 19 -18.56 -18.58 5.84
C GLU A 19 -19.57 -19.37 6.68
N ILE A 20 -19.19 -20.54 7.21
CA ILE A 20 -20.00 -21.35 8.12
C ILE A 20 -20.32 -20.67 9.46
N TYR A 21 -19.56 -19.64 9.82
CA TYR A 21 -19.76 -18.81 11.04
C TYR A 21 -20.24 -17.39 10.67
N GLY A 22 -20.80 -17.20 9.48
CA GLY A 22 -21.31 -15.90 9.04
C GLY A 22 -20.30 -15.07 8.23
N GLY A 23 -19.05 -15.53 8.10
CA GLY A 23 -18.00 -14.82 7.38
C GLY A 23 -17.47 -13.58 8.10
N VAL A 24 -16.31 -13.08 7.65
CA VAL A 24 -15.74 -11.83 8.13
C VAL A 24 -15.32 -10.99 6.93
N SER A 25 -15.91 -9.79 6.81
CA SER A 25 -15.56 -8.87 5.72
C SER A 25 -14.06 -8.55 5.72
N GLY A 26 -13.45 -8.55 4.54
CA GLY A 26 -12.01 -8.28 4.40
C GLY A 26 -11.10 -9.46 4.73
N LEU A 27 -11.64 -10.65 4.98
CA LEU A 27 -10.90 -11.89 5.04
C LEU A 27 -11.36 -12.83 3.92
N VAL A 28 -10.41 -13.42 3.20
CA VAL A 28 -10.68 -14.29 2.06
C VAL A 28 -9.79 -15.52 2.08
N ASP A 29 -10.33 -16.62 1.57
CA ASP A 29 -9.57 -17.83 1.28
C ASP A 29 -9.23 -17.87 -0.21
N TYR A 30 -7.97 -18.17 -0.51
CA TYR A 30 -7.57 -18.51 -1.88
C TYR A 30 -7.84 -20.01 -2.10
N GLY A 31 -8.80 -20.32 -2.97
CA GLY A 31 -9.05 -21.70 -3.37
C GLY A 31 -7.91 -22.29 -4.21
N PRO A 32 -8.02 -23.54 -4.69
CA PRO A 32 -6.90 -24.26 -5.34
C PRO A 32 -6.28 -23.50 -6.52
N VAL A 33 -7.10 -22.87 -7.35
CA VAL A 33 -6.62 -22.07 -8.50
C VAL A 33 -6.04 -20.73 -8.01
N GLY A 34 -6.74 -20.05 -7.12
CA GLY A 34 -6.31 -18.75 -6.58
C GLY A 34 -4.98 -18.85 -5.84
N ALA A 35 -4.81 -19.89 -5.03
CA ALA A 35 -3.55 -20.13 -4.30
C ALA A 35 -2.37 -20.34 -5.26
N ARG A 36 -2.60 -21.05 -6.39
CA ARG A 36 -1.57 -21.23 -7.41
C ARG A 36 -1.23 -19.95 -8.17
N ILE A 37 -2.24 -19.16 -8.54
CA ILE A 37 -2.02 -17.86 -9.20
C ILE A 37 -1.21 -16.96 -8.27
N LYS A 38 -1.66 -16.81 -7.01
CA LYS A 38 -0.96 -16.02 -6.00
C LYS A 38 0.51 -16.45 -5.86
N ARG A 39 0.76 -17.76 -5.72
CA ARG A 39 2.12 -18.29 -5.57
C ARG A 39 2.99 -17.94 -6.77
N ARG A 40 2.49 -18.12 -7.99
CA ARG A 40 3.24 -17.79 -9.21
C ARG A 40 3.56 -16.32 -9.34
N VAL A 41 2.63 -15.43 -8.94
CA VAL A 41 2.89 -13.98 -8.95
C VAL A 41 3.99 -13.62 -7.94
N ILE A 42 3.95 -14.22 -6.74
CA ILE A 42 4.99 -14.02 -5.72
C ILE A 42 6.35 -14.55 -6.20
N ASP A 43 6.39 -15.78 -6.73
CA ASP A 43 7.62 -16.39 -7.24
C ASP A 43 8.22 -15.55 -8.39
N ALA A 44 7.38 -15.06 -9.31
CA ALA A 44 7.77 -14.16 -10.39
C ALA A 44 8.32 -12.83 -9.87
N TRP A 45 7.73 -12.27 -8.82
CA TRP A 45 8.19 -11.03 -8.20
C TRP A 45 9.57 -11.22 -7.55
N ILE A 46 9.76 -12.31 -6.80
CA ILE A 46 11.05 -12.66 -6.19
C ILE A 46 12.13 -12.85 -7.27
N GLU A 47 11.82 -13.59 -8.35
CA GLU A 47 12.75 -13.82 -9.45
C GLU A 47 13.12 -12.52 -10.15
N HIS A 48 12.14 -11.66 -10.45
CA HIS A 48 12.34 -10.39 -11.13
C HIS A 48 13.27 -9.45 -10.35
N TRP A 49 12.93 -9.14 -9.10
CA TRP A 49 13.71 -8.23 -8.27
C TRP A 49 15.00 -8.86 -7.75
N GLY A 50 15.03 -10.17 -7.55
CA GLY A 50 16.23 -10.94 -7.20
C GLY A 50 17.26 -11.03 -8.32
N SER A 51 16.89 -10.65 -9.56
CA SER A 51 17.84 -10.54 -10.68
C SER A 51 18.82 -9.38 -10.53
N ILE A 52 18.51 -8.41 -9.69
CA ILE A 52 19.40 -7.29 -9.35
C ILE A 52 20.56 -7.81 -8.48
N THR A 53 21.80 -7.60 -8.92
CA THR A 53 23.00 -8.25 -8.37
C THR A 53 23.16 -8.11 -6.84
N ASN A 54 22.74 -6.98 -6.29
CA ASN A 54 22.93 -6.68 -4.87
C ASN A 54 21.61 -6.69 -4.08
N VAL A 55 20.62 -7.48 -4.51
CA VAL A 55 19.36 -7.66 -3.81
C VAL A 55 19.30 -9.04 -3.18
N VAL A 56 18.88 -9.12 -1.93
CA VAL A 56 18.71 -10.38 -1.19
C VAL A 56 17.32 -10.49 -0.60
N GLU A 57 16.79 -11.72 -0.55
CA GLU A 57 15.54 -12.01 0.15
C GLU A 57 15.81 -12.13 1.66
N VAL A 58 14.90 -11.56 2.45
CA VAL A 58 14.89 -11.68 3.92
C VAL A 58 13.51 -12.10 4.40
N ASP A 59 13.43 -12.65 5.62
CA ASP A 59 12.16 -13.01 6.25
C ASP A 59 12.15 -12.54 7.70
N SER A 60 11.31 -11.55 8.00
CA SER A 60 11.17 -10.94 9.32
C SER A 60 9.87 -11.35 9.98
N PRO A 61 9.81 -11.36 11.32
CA PRO A 61 8.62 -11.74 12.08
C PRO A 61 7.39 -10.90 11.72
N THR A 62 6.23 -11.56 11.70
CA THR A 62 4.93 -10.92 11.49
C THR A 62 4.49 -10.09 12.70
N ILE A 63 4.85 -10.53 13.92
CA ILE A 63 4.55 -9.83 15.17
C ILE A 63 5.65 -8.80 15.42
N THR A 64 5.25 -7.52 15.45
CA THR A 64 6.17 -6.40 15.60
C THR A 64 6.01 -5.75 16.97
N PRO A 65 7.08 -5.63 17.78
CA PRO A 65 7.03 -4.91 19.05
C PRO A 65 6.68 -3.43 18.90
N GLU A 66 5.88 -2.91 19.83
CA GLU A 66 5.43 -1.52 19.84
C GLU A 66 6.53 -0.46 19.60
N PRO A 67 7.74 -0.55 20.23
CA PRO A 67 8.77 0.46 20.03
C PRO A 67 9.20 0.64 18.56
N VAL A 68 9.15 -0.41 17.75
CA VAL A 68 9.47 -0.34 16.31
C VAL A 68 8.43 0.52 15.57
N LEU A 69 7.15 0.32 15.90
CA LEU A 69 6.03 1.01 15.27
C LEU A 69 5.81 2.44 15.82
N ILE A 70 6.30 2.72 17.03
CA ILE A 70 6.43 4.09 17.53
C ILE A 70 7.51 4.83 16.73
N ALA A 71 8.68 4.21 16.54
CA ALA A 71 9.80 4.81 15.81
C ALA A 71 9.47 5.10 14.35
N SER A 72 8.65 4.27 13.71
CA SER A 72 8.19 4.47 12.33
C SER A 72 6.91 5.33 12.21
N GLY A 73 6.37 5.86 13.33
CA GLY A 73 5.18 6.71 13.34
C GLY A 73 3.83 5.98 13.26
N HIS A 74 3.80 4.67 13.04
CA HIS A 74 2.54 3.93 12.84
C HIS A 74 1.61 3.95 14.06
N VAL A 75 2.13 3.99 15.27
CA VAL A 75 1.28 4.06 16.47
C VAL A 75 0.51 5.38 16.55
N GLY A 76 1.13 6.48 16.14
CA GLY A 76 0.54 7.82 16.18
C GLY A 76 -0.28 8.18 14.94
N GLU A 77 0.23 7.88 13.75
CA GLU A 77 -0.25 8.47 12.48
C GLU A 77 -1.07 7.49 11.62
N PHE A 78 -0.99 6.18 11.87
CA PHE A 78 -1.67 5.19 11.05
C PHE A 78 -3.14 5.04 11.44
N ASN A 79 -3.90 6.14 11.29
CA ASN A 79 -5.28 6.24 11.75
C ASN A 79 -6.21 6.68 10.61
N ASP A 80 -7.36 6.00 10.49
CA ASP A 80 -8.51 6.52 9.74
C ASP A 80 -9.50 7.20 10.68
N LYS A 81 -10.20 8.22 10.20
CA LYS A 81 -11.28 8.88 10.94
C LYS A 81 -12.57 8.10 10.72
N MET A 82 -13.20 7.66 11.80
CA MET A 82 -14.36 6.78 11.80
C MET A 82 -15.58 7.45 12.41
N SER A 83 -16.72 7.40 11.73
CA SER A 83 -18.03 7.74 12.26
C SER A 83 -18.90 6.48 12.42
N GLU A 84 -19.54 6.31 13.58
CA GLU A 84 -20.44 5.20 13.87
C GLU A 84 -21.89 5.70 13.89
N CYS A 85 -22.76 5.00 13.17
CA CYS A 85 -24.20 5.27 13.24
C CYS A 85 -24.79 4.73 14.53
N ARG A 86 -25.44 5.59 15.35
CA ARG A 86 -26.06 5.18 16.63
C ARG A 86 -27.24 4.25 16.44
N SER A 87 -27.93 4.36 15.30
CA SER A 87 -29.16 3.58 15.06
C SER A 87 -28.89 2.11 14.69
N CYS A 88 -27.82 1.83 13.94
CA CYS A 88 -27.52 0.46 13.49
C CYS A 88 -26.14 -0.07 13.90
N GLY A 89 -25.31 0.75 14.57
CA GLY A 89 -23.95 0.39 14.95
C GLY A 89 -22.96 0.26 13.76
N GLY A 90 -23.39 0.62 12.54
CA GLY A 90 -22.53 0.59 11.36
C GLY A 90 -21.42 1.63 11.46
N ALA A 91 -20.17 1.20 11.26
CA ALA A 91 -18.99 2.06 11.27
C ALA A 91 -18.53 2.33 9.84
N PHE A 92 -18.17 3.59 9.55
CA PHE A 92 -17.73 4.05 8.23
C PHE A 92 -16.58 5.01 8.36
N ARG A 93 -15.72 5.07 7.34
CA ARG A 93 -14.73 6.14 7.23
C ARG A 93 -15.46 7.47 7.05
N SER A 94 -15.12 8.45 7.87
CA SER A 94 -15.80 9.75 7.88
C SER A 94 -15.54 10.53 6.59
N ASP A 95 -14.32 10.45 6.04
CA ASP A 95 -13.94 11.05 4.77
C ASP A 95 -14.75 10.46 3.58
N HIS A 96 -14.98 9.15 3.56
CA HIS A 96 -15.80 8.52 2.53
C HIS A 96 -17.28 8.94 2.60
N LEU A 97 -17.79 9.25 3.79
CA LEU A 97 -19.17 9.73 3.95
C LEU A 97 -19.38 11.10 3.31
N VAL A 98 -18.34 11.90 3.19
CA VAL A 98 -18.39 13.27 2.67
C VAL A 98 -17.66 13.44 1.33
N ALA A 99 -17.20 12.37 0.71
CA ALA A 99 -16.43 12.39 -0.53
C ALA A 99 -17.14 13.10 -1.71
N GLU A 100 -18.46 13.12 -1.74
CA GLU A 100 -19.24 13.85 -2.76
C GLU A 100 -19.29 15.36 -2.52
N PHE A 101 -18.85 15.84 -1.35
CA PHE A 101 -19.01 17.23 -0.91
C PHE A 101 -17.70 17.98 -0.72
N HIS A 102 -16.56 17.30 -0.87
CA HIS A 102 -15.24 17.88 -0.70
C HIS A 102 -14.22 17.18 -1.62
N GLU A 103 -13.31 17.95 -2.24
CA GLU A 103 -12.33 17.43 -3.19
C GLU A 103 -11.25 16.56 -2.52
N ALA A 104 -10.82 16.94 -1.31
CA ALA A 104 -9.81 16.21 -0.51
C ALA A 104 -10.33 15.92 0.91
N PRO A 105 -11.31 15.02 1.09
CA PRO A 105 -11.96 14.79 2.39
C PRO A 105 -11.07 14.11 3.42
N ASP A 106 -10.05 13.41 3.00
CA ASP A 106 -9.04 12.72 3.81
C ASP A 106 -8.13 13.69 4.58
N THR A 107 -7.94 14.91 4.06
CA THR A 107 -7.15 15.98 4.72
C THR A 107 -7.88 16.64 5.89
N LEU A 108 -9.22 16.53 5.93
CA LEU A 108 -10.05 17.19 6.94
C LEU A 108 -9.85 16.60 8.35
N GLY A 109 -9.86 17.46 9.37
CA GLY A 109 -9.87 17.05 10.78
C GLY A 109 -11.21 16.41 11.19
N SER A 110 -11.24 15.69 12.34
CA SER A 110 -12.46 15.05 12.83
C SER A 110 -13.62 16.04 13.03
N SER A 111 -13.34 17.24 13.55
CA SER A 111 -14.36 18.27 13.76
C SER A 111 -14.93 18.81 12.44
N GLU A 112 -14.08 19.01 11.44
CA GLU A 112 -14.50 19.47 10.10
C GLU A 112 -15.35 18.42 9.38
N LEU A 113 -15.00 17.16 9.54
CA LEU A 113 -15.80 16.03 9.03
C LEU A 113 -17.16 15.97 9.71
N ASP A 114 -17.24 16.13 11.03
CA ASP A 114 -18.51 16.17 11.77
C ASP A 114 -19.41 17.32 11.29
N GLU A 115 -18.85 18.53 11.16
CA GLU A 115 -19.59 19.69 10.66
C GLU A 115 -20.09 19.48 9.23
N LEU A 116 -19.29 18.83 8.39
CA LEU A 116 -19.68 18.54 7.01
C LEU A 116 -20.77 17.47 6.93
N ILE A 117 -20.67 16.39 7.74
CA ILE A 117 -21.69 15.35 7.88
C ILE A 117 -23.01 15.95 8.33
N GLU A 118 -23.01 16.81 9.35
CA GLU A 118 -24.21 17.49 9.86
C GLU A 118 -24.79 18.45 8.83
N ARG A 119 -23.97 19.36 8.28
CA ARG A 119 -24.41 20.38 7.31
C ARG A 119 -24.99 19.77 6.03
N LYS A 120 -24.45 18.65 5.55
CA LYS A 120 -24.89 17.95 4.34
C LYS A 120 -25.97 16.91 4.61
N VAL A 121 -26.37 16.73 5.87
CA VAL A 121 -27.40 15.77 6.29
C VAL A 121 -27.09 14.35 5.76
N VAL A 122 -25.82 13.94 5.93
CA VAL A 122 -25.32 12.67 5.39
C VAL A 122 -26.04 11.51 6.09
N ARG A 123 -26.69 10.67 5.30
CA ARG A 123 -27.43 9.51 5.82
C ARG A 123 -26.56 8.27 5.90
N CYS A 124 -26.86 7.42 6.87
CA CYS A 124 -26.18 6.15 7.04
C CYS A 124 -26.41 5.23 5.83
N PRO A 125 -25.34 4.75 5.17
CA PRO A 125 -25.45 3.86 3.99
C PRO A 125 -26.12 2.52 4.29
N SER A 126 -26.26 2.14 5.57
CA SER A 126 -26.82 0.86 5.97
C SER A 126 -28.29 0.93 6.42
N CYS A 127 -28.72 2.03 7.06
CA CYS A 127 -30.08 2.12 7.64
C CYS A 127 -30.78 3.45 7.36
N ASP A 128 -30.20 4.33 6.58
CA ASP A 128 -30.75 5.63 6.18
C ASP A 128 -30.99 6.61 7.36
N SER A 129 -30.54 6.28 8.57
CA SER A 129 -30.60 7.17 9.73
C SER A 129 -29.60 8.32 9.62
N PHE A 130 -29.88 9.42 10.32
CA PHE A 130 -29.01 10.59 10.42
C PHE A 130 -28.37 10.74 11.81
N ASP A 131 -28.34 9.71 12.61
CA ASP A 131 -27.84 9.76 14.00
C ASP A 131 -26.40 9.23 14.07
N TRP A 132 -25.43 10.13 14.04
CA TRP A 132 -24.01 9.81 14.05
C TRP A 132 -23.36 10.07 15.40
N LYS A 133 -22.40 9.22 15.79
CA LYS A 133 -21.41 9.58 16.79
C LYS A 133 -20.36 10.49 16.13
N LYS A 134 -19.67 11.29 16.95
CA LYS A 134 -18.57 12.12 16.48
C LYS A 134 -17.46 11.29 15.85
N ALA A 135 -16.84 11.84 14.81
CA ALA A 135 -15.70 11.23 14.15
C ALA A 135 -14.53 11.10 15.13
N MET A 136 -13.96 9.90 15.19
CA MET A 136 -12.82 9.60 16.05
C MET A 136 -11.72 8.89 15.26
N PRO A 137 -10.44 9.13 15.60
CA PRO A 137 -9.35 8.37 15.00
C PRO A 137 -9.44 6.90 15.43
N MET A 138 -9.22 5.99 14.49
CA MET A 138 -9.12 4.56 14.72
C MET A 138 -7.81 4.07 14.13
N ASN A 139 -6.89 3.59 14.96
CA ASN A 139 -5.65 3.00 14.49
C ASN A 139 -5.94 1.69 13.75
N LEU A 140 -5.37 1.55 12.56
CA LEU A 140 -5.61 0.40 11.69
C LEU A 140 -4.76 -0.83 12.00
N MET A 141 -3.91 -0.80 13.03
CA MET A 141 -3.11 -1.96 13.40
C MET A 141 -3.89 -2.93 14.28
N PHE A 142 -3.68 -4.23 14.07
CA PHE A 142 -4.14 -5.28 14.98
C PHE A 142 -3.18 -5.40 16.17
N GLN A 143 -3.63 -4.99 17.34
CA GLN A 143 -2.86 -5.10 18.58
C GLN A 143 -2.88 -6.52 19.14
N THR A 144 -1.75 -6.96 19.69
CA THR A 144 -1.57 -8.22 20.40
C THR A 144 -0.59 -8.04 21.57
N SER A 145 -0.24 -9.14 22.24
CA SER A 145 0.70 -9.14 23.36
C SER A 145 1.74 -10.25 23.20
N ILE A 146 2.98 -9.96 23.56
CA ILE A 146 4.07 -10.93 23.61
C ILE A 146 4.36 -11.25 25.08
N GLY A 147 4.32 -12.53 25.44
CA GLY A 147 4.61 -13.03 26.78
C GLY A 147 3.38 -13.32 27.63
N ALA A 148 3.59 -13.94 28.79
CA ALA A 148 2.55 -14.31 29.75
C ALA A 148 2.10 -13.10 30.59
N MET A 149 0.92 -13.22 31.21
CA MET A 149 0.36 -12.21 32.14
C MET A 149 1.40 -11.79 33.19
N GLY A 150 1.51 -10.47 33.41
CA GLY A 150 2.44 -9.87 34.35
C GLY A 150 3.79 -9.43 33.78
N GLY A 151 4.15 -9.88 32.55
CA GLY A 151 5.34 -9.48 31.83
C GLY A 151 5.09 -9.27 30.33
N SER A 152 3.81 -9.17 29.93
CA SER A 152 3.44 -9.01 28.53
C SER A 152 3.88 -7.66 27.99
N ARG A 153 4.37 -7.66 26.75
CA ARG A 153 4.73 -6.45 25.98
C ARG A 153 3.69 -6.23 24.89
N VAL A 154 3.31 -4.99 24.67
CA VAL A 154 2.44 -4.61 23.56
C VAL A 154 3.16 -4.89 22.25
N ALA A 155 2.44 -5.47 21.32
CA ALA A 155 2.89 -5.74 19.97
C ALA A 155 1.71 -5.62 18.99
N PHE A 156 2.03 -5.64 17.71
CA PHE A 156 1.05 -5.55 16.64
C PHE A 156 1.36 -6.57 15.56
N LEU A 157 0.33 -6.98 14.82
CA LEU A 157 0.54 -7.61 13.53
C LEU A 157 1.03 -6.54 12.55
N ARG A 158 2.12 -6.80 11.83
CA ARG A 158 2.77 -5.80 10.96
C ARG A 158 1.81 -5.26 9.89
N PRO A 159 1.70 -3.93 9.72
CA PRO A 159 0.90 -3.33 8.65
C PRO A 159 1.61 -3.39 7.28
N GLU A 160 2.93 -3.57 7.28
CA GLU A 160 3.84 -3.67 6.13
C GLU A 160 5.12 -4.44 6.51
N THR A 161 5.97 -4.76 5.56
CA THR A 161 7.21 -5.53 5.78
C THR A 161 8.46 -4.66 5.91
N ALA A 162 8.38 -3.37 5.56
CA ALA A 162 9.50 -2.43 5.49
C ALA A 162 10.29 -2.33 6.81
N GLN A 163 9.62 -2.24 7.97
CA GLN A 163 10.30 -2.09 9.27
C GLN A 163 11.24 -3.27 9.57
N GLY A 164 10.85 -4.49 9.17
CA GLY A 164 11.70 -5.68 9.31
C GLY A 164 13.01 -5.53 8.54
N MET A 165 12.95 -5.01 7.32
CA MET A 165 14.12 -4.77 6.48
C MET A 165 15.01 -3.65 7.02
N PHE A 166 14.41 -2.54 7.48
CA PHE A 166 15.16 -1.44 8.11
C PHE A 166 15.89 -1.89 9.38
N MET A 167 15.25 -2.72 10.21
CA MET A 167 15.90 -3.27 11.41
C MET A 167 17.06 -4.21 11.07
N LEU A 168 17.04 -4.86 9.92
CA LEU A 168 18.12 -5.71 9.42
C LEU A 168 19.27 -4.93 8.75
N PHE A 169 19.10 -3.62 8.47
CA PHE A 169 20.10 -2.81 7.76
C PHE A 169 21.54 -3.00 8.29
N PRO A 170 21.83 -2.94 9.61
CA PRO A 170 23.21 -3.11 10.08
C PRO A 170 23.82 -4.49 9.79
N ALA A 171 22.99 -5.53 9.74
CA ALA A 171 23.43 -6.88 9.39
C ALA A 171 23.66 -7.02 7.89
N LEU A 172 22.75 -6.48 7.07
CA LEU A 172 22.84 -6.47 5.61
C LEU A 172 24.00 -5.62 5.13
N TYR A 173 24.24 -4.44 5.71
CA TYR A 173 25.38 -3.60 5.40
C TYR A 173 26.72 -4.33 5.63
N ARG A 174 26.84 -5.11 6.72
CA ARG A 174 28.01 -5.98 6.95
C ARG A 174 28.08 -7.11 5.92
N HIS A 175 26.94 -7.72 5.57
CA HIS A 175 26.86 -8.76 4.52
C HIS A 175 27.41 -8.26 3.18
N PHE A 176 27.06 -7.05 2.77
CA PHE A 176 27.55 -6.40 1.57
C PHE A 176 28.90 -5.67 1.76
N ARG A 177 29.65 -6.06 2.81
CA ARG A 177 31.00 -5.53 3.09
C ARG A 177 31.05 -4.01 3.23
N GLN A 178 30.00 -3.43 3.83
CA GLN A 178 29.85 -1.99 4.05
C GLN A 178 29.85 -1.17 2.76
N LYS A 179 29.26 -1.71 1.71
CA LYS A 179 29.15 -1.04 0.42
C LYS A 179 27.67 -0.82 0.05
N LEU A 180 27.40 0.30 -0.54
CA LEU A 180 26.15 0.65 -1.23
C LEU A 180 26.39 0.59 -2.75
N PRO A 181 25.37 0.43 -3.58
CA PRO A 181 23.99 0.13 -3.18
C PRO A 181 23.76 -1.35 -2.86
N PHE A 182 22.72 -1.62 -2.08
CA PHE A 182 22.17 -2.98 -1.93
C PHE A 182 20.67 -2.92 -1.62
N GLY A 183 19.98 -4.00 -1.87
CA GLY A 183 18.55 -4.14 -1.59
C GLY A 183 18.22 -5.33 -0.70
N ALA A 184 17.14 -5.18 0.07
CA ALA A 184 16.48 -6.25 0.77
C ALA A 184 15.04 -6.36 0.29
N MET A 185 14.60 -7.56 -0.07
CA MET A 185 13.22 -7.81 -0.46
C MET A 185 12.57 -8.81 0.48
N GLN A 186 11.30 -8.62 0.73
CA GLN A 186 10.50 -9.49 1.56
C GLN A 186 9.10 -9.66 0.99
N THR A 187 8.61 -10.89 0.99
CA THR A 187 7.20 -11.20 0.76
C THR A 187 6.56 -11.70 2.04
N GLY A 188 5.26 -11.53 2.19
CA GLY A 188 4.58 -12.04 3.37
C GLY A 188 3.18 -11.46 3.57
N LYS A 189 2.67 -11.65 4.79
CA LYS A 189 1.38 -11.08 5.19
C LYS A 189 1.55 -9.70 5.80
N GLY A 190 0.65 -8.80 5.40
CA GLY A 190 0.37 -7.54 6.05
C GLY A 190 -1.04 -7.53 6.62
N TYR A 191 -1.28 -6.70 7.63
CA TYR A 191 -2.54 -6.67 8.39
C TYR A 191 -2.96 -5.24 8.64
N ARG A 192 -4.19 -4.90 8.20
CA ARG A 192 -4.79 -3.58 8.45
C ARG A 192 -6.24 -3.75 8.86
N ASN A 193 -6.60 -3.33 10.05
CA ASN A 193 -7.96 -3.46 10.59
C ASN A 193 -8.91 -2.45 9.95
N GLU A 194 -9.13 -2.61 8.67
CA GLU A 194 -9.97 -1.74 7.84
C GLU A 194 -11.39 -1.57 8.39
N ILE A 195 -11.90 -0.35 8.39
CA ILE A 195 -13.19 0.01 8.99
C ILE A 195 -14.35 -0.64 8.24
N SER A 196 -14.36 -0.65 6.94
CA SER A 196 -15.44 -1.25 6.13
C SER A 196 -14.91 -1.74 4.79
N PRO A 197 -14.19 -2.87 4.74
CA PRO A 197 -13.64 -3.38 3.50
C PRO A 197 -14.76 -3.88 2.58
N ARG A 198 -15.11 -3.10 1.54
CA ARG A 198 -16.21 -3.41 0.60
C ARG A 198 -15.77 -3.55 -0.86
N GLN A 199 -14.48 -3.40 -1.15
CA GLN A 199 -13.96 -3.38 -2.53
C GLN A 199 -13.44 -4.76 -3.00
N GLY A 200 -14.09 -5.85 -2.60
CA GLY A 200 -13.68 -7.19 -2.99
C GLY A 200 -12.29 -7.53 -2.45
N MET A 201 -11.32 -7.82 -3.33
CA MET A 201 -9.95 -8.15 -2.96
C MET A 201 -9.02 -6.94 -2.87
N ILE A 202 -9.45 -5.75 -3.27
CA ILE A 202 -8.59 -4.55 -3.31
C ILE A 202 -8.29 -4.04 -1.89
N ARG A 203 -9.25 -4.21 -0.95
CA ARG A 203 -9.09 -3.79 0.43
C ARG A 203 -9.43 -4.92 1.38
N LEU A 204 -8.42 -5.55 1.93
CA LEU A 204 -8.50 -6.69 2.85
C LEU A 204 -7.90 -6.32 4.20
N ARG A 205 -8.30 -7.07 5.26
CA ARG A 205 -7.72 -6.95 6.61
C ARG A 205 -6.44 -7.77 6.77
N GLU A 206 -6.33 -8.85 6.01
CA GLU A 206 -5.13 -9.66 5.87
C GLU A 206 -4.84 -9.82 4.37
N PHE A 207 -3.66 -9.43 3.94
CA PHE A 207 -3.29 -9.44 2.52
C PHE A 207 -1.84 -9.89 2.35
N ASN A 208 -1.47 -10.22 1.10
CA ASN A 208 -0.09 -10.54 0.79
C ASN A 208 0.61 -9.27 0.29
N MET A 209 1.84 -9.10 0.74
CA MET A 209 2.73 -8.00 0.37
C MET A 209 3.99 -8.54 -0.28
N ALA A 210 4.61 -7.70 -1.08
CA ALA A 210 5.94 -7.89 -1.62
C ALA A 210 6.59 -6.51 -1.67
N GLU A 211 7.65 -6.31 -0.92
CA GLU A 211 8.35 -5.03 -0.76
C GLU A 211 9.84 -5.21 -0.97
N LEU A 212 10.47 -4.22 -1.58
CA LEU A 212 11.90 -4.12 -1.81
C LEU A 212 12.38 -2.77 -1.29
N GLU A 213 13.30 -2.79 -0.34
CA GLU A 213 14.02 -1.63 0.15
C GLU A 213 15.41 -1.59 -0.48
N TYR A 214 15.68 -0.56 -1.27
CA TYR A 214 16.96 -0.40 -1.97
C TYR A 214 17.73 0.78 -1.39
N PHE A 215 18.83 0.48 -0.71
CA PHE A 215 19.66 1.44 0.00
C PHE A 215 20.75 1.96 -0.93
N ILE A 216 20.78 3.27 -1.12
CA ILE A 216 21.73 3.94 -2.02
C ILE A 216 22.54 5.01 -1.26
N ASP A 217 23.66 5.40 -1.82
CA ASP A 217 24.34 6.64 -1.45
C ASP A 217 23.70 7.78 -2.25
N PRO A 218 23.13 8.79 -1.62
CA PRO A 218 22.49 9.90 -2.34
C PRO A 218 23.48 10.72 -3.17
N ASP A 219 24.78 10.74 -2.79
CA ASP A 219 25.83 11.45 -3.50
C ASP A 219 26.45 10.63 -4.66
N ASP A 220 26.20 9.31 -4.67
CA ASP A 220 26.67 8.38 -5.71
C ASP A 220 25.57 7.35 -6.07
N PRO A 221 24.42 7.82 -6.60
CA PRO A 221 23.34 6.92 -6.94
C PRO A 221 23.71 5.99 -8.09
N PRO A 222 23.28 4.72 -8.03
CA PRO A 222 23.48 3.82 -9.15
C PRO A 222 22.70 4.34 -10.37
N ILE A 223 23.37 4.40 -11.50
CA ILE A 223 22.78 4.78 -12.80
C ILE A 223 22.73 3.53 -13.66
N ASP A 224 21.54 3.10 -14.07
CA ASP A 224 21.38 2.07 -15.09
C ASP A 224 21.09 2.73 -16.45
N ASP A 225 21.40 2.00 -17.49
CA ASP A 225 21.17 2.43 -18.87
C ASP A 225 19.68 2.35 -19.22
N LEU A 226 18.99 3.49 -19.13
CA LEU A 226 17.57 3.61 -19.44
C LEU A 226 17.23 3.42 -20.93
N SER A 227 18.23 3.46 -21.81
CA SER A 227 18.02 3.20 -23.25
C SER A 227 17.53 1.79 -23.57
N LYS A 228 17.62 0.88 -22.59
CA LYS A 228 17.00 -0.46 -22.65
C LYS A 228 15.49 -0.42 -22.71
N TRP A 229 14.88 0.69 -22.27
CA TRP A 229 13.42 0.91 -22.25
C TRP A 229 13.03 2.12 -23.11
N PRO A 230 13.15 1.99 -24.46
CA PRO A 230 12.92 3.11 -25.37
C PRO A 230 11.44 3.45 -25.55
N ASP A 231 10.55 2.55 -25.13
CA ASP A 231 9.12 2.72 -25.34
C ASP A 231 8.56 3.82 -24.45
N ARG A 232 7.59 4.54 -24.99
CA ARG A 232 6.86 5.57 -24.24
C ARG A 232 5.84 4.93 -23.32
N VAL A 233 5.65 5.53 -22.17
CA VAL A 233 4.67 5.13 -21.16
C VAL A 233 3.81 6.32 -20.76
N CYS A 234 2.59 6.03 -20.34
CA CYS A 234 1.70 7.06 -19.82
C CYS A 234 2.16 7.48 -18.41
N MET A 235 2.41 8.77 -18.23
CA MET A 235 2.72 9.37 -16.93
C MET A 235 1.76 10.51 -16.62
N ILE A 236 1.42 10.65 -15.34
CA ILE A 236 0.70 11.80 -14.78
C ILE A 236 1.65 12.43 -13.74
N PRO A 237 2.46 13.41 -14.15
CA PRO A 237 3.36 14.11 -13.25
C PRO A 237 2.63 14.91 -12.18
N ASP A 238 3.36 15.32 -11.15
CA ASP A 238 2.90 16.25 -10.11
C ASP A 238 2.20 17.47 -10.78
N PRO A 239 0.95 17.79 -10.39
CA PRO A 239 0.21 18.91 -10.96
C PRO A 239 0.91 20.27 -10.77
N ASP A 240 1.75 20.39 -9.74
CA ASP A 240 2.57 21.58 -9.48
C ASP A 240 3.97 21.50 -10.13
N GLY A 241 4.24 20.43 -10.87
CA GLY A 241 5.52 20.15 -11.52
C GLY A 241 5.69 20.83 -12.89
N PRO A 242 6.81 20.54 -13.57
CA PRO A 242 7.17 21.22 -14.84
C PRO A 242 6.25 20.89 -16.02
N ARG A 243 5.57 19.75 -15.99
CA ARG A 243 4.67 19.28 -17.07
C ARG A 243 3.42 18.62 -16.49
N PRO A 244 2.45 19.38 -15.98
CA PRO A 244 1.24 18.81 -15.43
C PRO A 244 0.35 18.17 -16.50
N GLY A 245 -0.44 17.17 -16.08
CA GLY A 245 -1.36 16.45 -16.95
C GLY A 245 -0.81 15.15 -17.50
N GLU A 246 -1.64 14.37 -18.17
CA GLU A 246 -1.27 13.07 -18.73
C GLU A 246 -0.38 13.25 -19.96
N ILE A 247 0.75 12.57 -19.99
CA ILE A 247 1.74 12.62 -21.05
C ILE A 247 2.23 11.23 -21.44
N GLU A 248 2.64 11.08 -22.69
CA GLU A 248 3.38 9.91 -23.18
C GLU A 248 4.87 10.27 -23.28
N ILE A 249 5.73 9.56 -22.52
CA ILE A 249 7.14 9.88 -22.40
C ILE A 249 7.96 8.61 -22.14
N SER A 250 9.24 8.54 -22.55
CA SER A 250 10.14 7.47 -22.14
C SER A 250 10.69 7.74 -20.74
N PHE A 251 11.20 6.70 -20.07
CA PHE A 251 11.80 6.86 -18.74
C PHE A 251 13.05 7.74 -18.77
N GLU A 252 13.84 7.65 -19.86
CA GLU A 252 15.02 8.49 -20.08
C GLU A 252 14.63 9.97 -20.25
N GLU A 253 13.68 10.27 -21.15
CA GLU A 253 13.17 11.63 -21.34
C GLU A 253 12.52 12.19 -20.05
N ALA A 254 11.84 11.35 -19.25
CA ALA A 254 11.23 11.77 -17.99
C ALA A 254 12.29 12.16 -16.94
N LEU A 255 13.40 11.43 -16.89
CA LEU A 255 14.55 11.77 -16.05
C LEU A 255 15.24 13.06 -16.54
N GLU A 256 15.56 13.14 -17.83
CA GLU A 256 16.24 14.32 -18.42
C GLU A 256 15.43 15.61 -18.27
N SER A 257 14.10 15.53 -18.37
CA SER A 257 13.20 16.68 -18.19
C SER A 257 12.91 17.03 -16.74
N GLY A 258 13.43 16.26 -15.76
CA GLY A 258 13.23 16.49 -14.33
C GLY A 258 11.83 16.14 -13.81
N ILE A 259 11.01 15.41 -14.59
CA ILE A 259 9.73 14.86 -14.14
C ILE A 259 9.98 13.78 -13.10
N VAL A 260 10.84 12.80 -13.42
CA VAL A 260 11.37 11.88 -12.43
C VAL A 260 12.65 12.49 -11.87
N LYS A 261 12.70 12.68 -10.56
CA LYS A 261 13.77 13.47 -9.92
C LYS A 261 15.07 12.70 -9.72
N HIS A 262 15.01 11.37 -9.70
CA HIS A 262 16.15 10.55 -9.34
C HIS A 262 16.35 9.39 -10.33
N PRO A 263 17.58 9.12 -10.81
CA PRO A 263 17.83 8.07 -11.80
C PRO A 263 17.45 6.67 -11.31
N THR A 264 17.69 6.37 -10.03
CA THR A 264 17.26 5.08 -9.46
C THR A 264 15.76 4.92 -9.46
N VAL A 265 14.97 5.99 -9.24
CA VAL A 265 13.50 5.95 -9.33
C VAL A 265 13.09 5.65 -10.77
N ALA A 266 13.65 6.34 -11.77
CA ALA A 266 13.35 6.07 -13.18
C ALA A 266 13.63 4.61 -13.57
N TRP A 267 14.74 4.08 -13.10
CA TRP A 267 15.09 2.67 -13.30
C TRP A 267 14.07 1.71 -12.66
N PHE A 268 13.68 1.97 -11.41
CA PHE A 268 12.67 1.13 -10.74
C PHE A 268 11.29 1.23 -11.40
N LEU A 269 10.90 2.39 -11.94
CA LEU A 269 9.66 2.51 -12.73
C LEU A 269 9.72 1.65 -14.00
N ALA A 270 10.87 1.67 -14.70
CA ALA A 270 11.08 0.84 -15.88
C ALA A 270 11.03 -0.67 -15.55
N MET A 271 11.73 -1.09 -14.50
CA MET A 271 11.69 -2.46 -13.98
C MET A 271 10.28 -2.88 -13.56
N THR A 272 9.50 -1.96 -12.98
CA THR A 272 8.09 -2.21 -12.62
C THR A 272 7.24 -2.50 -13.86
N MET A 273 7.44 -1.76 -14.95
CA MET A 273 6.76 -2.03 -16.22
C MET A 273 7.08 -3.43 -16.73
N ASP A 274 8.36 -3.82 -16.75
CA ASP A 274 8.77 -5.16 -17.19
C ASP A 274 8.12 -6.27 -16.34
N PHE A 275 8.07 -6.08 -15.03
CA PHE A 275 7.40 -7.04 -14.15
C PHE A 275 5.90 -7.16 -14.47
N LEU A 276 5.20 -6.05 -14.68
CA LEU A 276 3.78 -6.04 -15.00
C LEU A 276 3.49 -6.73 -16.33
N GLU A 277 4.29 -6.46 -17.35
CA GLU A 277 4.19 -7.16 -18.66
C GLU A 277 4.47 -8.66 -18.50
N PHE A 278 5.48 -9.03 -17.73
CA PHE A 278 5.82 -10.43 -17.46
C PHE A 278 4.69 -11.20 -16.80
N VAL A 279 3.96 -10.59 -15.86
CA VAL A 279 2.80 -11.23 -15.22
C VAL A 279 1.51 -11.10 -16.03
N GLY A 280 1.57 -10.51 -17.22
CA GLY A 280 0.48 -10.49 -18.22
C GLY A 280 -0.43 -9.26 -18.14
N ILE A 281 0.02 -8.18 -17.55
CA ILE A 281 -0.68 -6.88 -17.59
C ILE A 281 -0.38 -6.21 -18.93
N ASP A 282 -1.42 -5.72 -19.59
CA ASP A 282 -1.31 -4.99 -20.85
C ASP A 282 -0.70 -3.60 -20.57
N ARG A 283 0.49 -3.35 -21.12
CA ARG A 283 1.24 -2.10 -21.00
C ARG A 283 0.38 -0.87 -21.29
N THR A 284 -0.50 -0.95 -22.29
CA THR A 284 -1.35 0.18 -22.70
C THR A 284 -2.40 0.59 -21.67
N LYS A 285 -2.56 -0.20 -20.60
CA LYS A 285 -3.46 0.05 -19.49
C LYS A 285 -2.74 0.49 -18.22
N VAL A 286 -1.42 0.59 -18.28
CA VAL A 286 -0.60 1.00 -17.16
C VAL A 286 -0.26 2.48 -17.29
N ARG A 287 -0.37 3.21 -16.18
CA ARG A 287 0.12 4.58 -16.08
C ARG A 287 0.86 4.80 -14.76
N PHE A 288 1.81 5.69 -14.76
CA PHE A 288 2.54 6.10 -13.56
C PHE A 288 2.07 7.47 -13.11
N ARG A 289 1.51 7.58 -11.90
CA ARG A 289 1.05 8.84 -11.30
C ARG A 289 2.00 9.28 -10.21
N GLN A 290 2.55 10.47 -10.35
CA GLN A 290 3.35 11.11 -9.31
C GLN A 290 2.44 11.73 -8.25
N HIS A 291 2.78 11.56 -7.00
CA HIS A 291 2.09 12.21 -5.89
C HIS A 291 2.35 13.73 -5.90
N ALA A 292 1.33 14.52 -5.63
CA ALA A 292 1.50 15.93 -5.32
C ALA A 292 2.27 16.11 -4.00
N GLY A 293 2.96 17.24 -3.84
CA GLY A 293 3.73 17.49 -2.64
C GLY A 293 2.93 17.37 -1.33
N SER A 294 1.64 17.68 -1.37
CA SER A 294 0.72 17.55 -0.22
C SER A 294 0.30 16.11 0.10
N GLU A 295 0.44 15.19 -0.85
CA GLU A 295 0.12 13.76 -0.67
C GLU A 295 1.31 12.95 -0.13
N MET A 296 2.53 13.45 -0.30
CA MET A 296 3.75 12.74 0.07
C MET A 296 3.95 12.70 1.58
N ALA A 297 4.50 11.60 2.09
CA ALA A 297 5.01 11.53 3.45
C ALA A 297 6.17 12.55 3.62
N HIS A 298 6.27 13.13 4.81
CA HIS A 298 7.25 14.20 5.11
C HIS A 298 8.73 13.82 4.87
N TYR A 299 9.03 12.54 4.80
CA TYR A 299 10.37 12.00 4.53
C TYR A 299 10.59 11.63 3.04
N ALA A 300 9.54 11.67 2.22
CA ALA A 300 9.63 11.33 0.81
C ALA A 300 9.99 12.54 -0.04
N SER A 301 10.90 12.39 -0.98
CA SER A 301 11.29 13.41 -1.96
C SER A 301 10.66 13.21 -3.33
N ASP A 302 10.25 11.97 -3.62
CA ASP A 302 9.54 11.57 -4.85
C ASP A 302 8.69 10.32 -4.55
N CYS A 303 7.49 10.24 -5.10
CA CYS A 303 6.57 9.13 -4.91
C CYS A 303 5.73 8.91 -6.15
N TRP A 304 5.66 7.66 -6.60
CA TRP A 304 4.95 7.27 -7.82
C TRP A 304 4.06 6.06 -7.57
N ASP A 305 2.81 6.16 -7.96
CA ASP A 305 1.90 5.03 -8.05
C ASP A 305 1.94 4.45 -9.46
N CYS A 306 1.86 3.13 -9.54
CA CYS A 306 1.60 2.43 -10.79
C CYS A 306 0.13 2.00 -10.82
N GLU A 307 -0.65 2.60 -11.70
CA GLU A 307 -2.09 2.40 -11.82
C GLU A 307 -2.43 1.56 -13.06
N ILE A 308 -3.46 0.71 -12.95
CA ILE A 308 -3.95 -0.18 -14.01
C ILE A 308 -5.43 0.03 -14.24
#